data_ff95f33d8b028c6cb38fce2a3ab7b833
#
_entry.id   ff95f33d8b028c6cb38fce2a3ab7b833
#
_cell.length_a   1.000
_cell.length_b   1.000
_cell.length_c   1.000
_cell.angle_alpha   90.00
_cell.angle_beta   90.00
_cell.angle_gamma   90.00
#
_symmetry.space_group_name_H-M   'P 1'
#
loop_
_entity.id
_entity.type
_entity.pdbx_description
1 polymer ?
#
loop_
_entity_poly.entity_id
_entity_poly.type
_entity_poly.pdbx_seq_one_letter_code
_entity_poly.pdbx_strand_id
1 'polypeptide(L)'
;MVNNCLYFAFATVADSRDDYYQQRAGLLQEELESTAFVDELGAVIRSEVIRTPQAADDFGRQAAQSGAQAMIIHIPIWADPELSLSLAQSFGGPVLLLGNTRGTTSSVVGTLGAGGGLDQCGISHSRVFGSGEAQQETVLQFLRAAYAKKALAGSTMLRFGERSLGI
;
A
#
# COMPACT_ATOMS: atom_id res chain seq x y z
N MET A 1 2.27 8.56 -27.05
CA MET A 1 2.37 7.73 -25.84
C MET A 1 1.84 8.59 -24.71
N VAL A 2 0.68 8.23 -24.13
CA VAL A 2 0.17 8.91 -22.93
C VAL A 2 1.11 8.53 -21.80
N ASN A 3 1.88 9.49 -21.28
CA ASN A 3 2.62 9.32 -20.04
C ASN A 3 1.57 9.19 -18.93
N ASN A 4 1.05 7.99 -18.76
CA ASN A 4 0.17 7.65 -17.65
C ASN A 4 1.04 7.62 -16.40
N CYS A 5 1.19 8.79 -15.78
CA CYS A 5 1.88 8.90 -14.52
C CYS A 5 1.06 8.11 -13.47
N LEU A 6 1.61 7.02 -12.97
CA LEU A 6 1.04 6.33 -11.83
C LEU A 6 0.98 7.33 -10.67
N TYR A 7 -0.19 7.43 -10.02
CA TYR A 7 -0.39 8.31 -8.88
C TYR A 7 -0.91 7.49 -7.70
N PHE A 8 -0.14 7.42 -6.64
CA PHE A 8 -0.42 6.54 -5.52
C PHE A 8 0.02 7.13 -4.17
N ALA A 9 -0.46 6.53 -3.09
CA ALA A 9 -0.07 6.87 -1.73
C ALA A 9 0.93 5.85 -1.19
N PHE A 10 1.90 6.32 -0.41
CA PHE A 10 2.87 5.50 0.30
C PHE A 10 2.86 5.86 1.78
N ALA A 11 2.32 4.97 2.59
CA ALA A 11 2.21 5.12 4.03
C ALA A 11 3.22 4.23 4.73
N THR A 12 4.05 4.80 5.62
CA THR A 12 4.92 4.01 6.49
C THR A 12 4.33 3.93 7.88
N VAL A 13 4.16 2.72 8.40
CA VAL A 13 3.64 2.48 9.75
C VAL A 13 4.72 1.92 10.67
N ALA A 14 4.67 2.27 11.95
CA ALA A 14 5.57 1.75 12.97
C ALA A 14 4.85 1.62 14.32
N ASP A 15 5.48 0.89 15.25
CA ASP A 15 4.95 0.63 16.59
C ASP A 15 4.61 1.92 17.35
N SER A 16 3.48 1.93 18.01
CA SER A 16 3.00 3.01 18.86
C SER A 16 3.84 3.19 20.14
N ARG A 17 4.49 2.12 20.62
CA ARG A 17 5.30 2.13 21.85
C ARG A 17 6.65 2.82 21.61
N ASP A 18 6.90 3.87 22.38
CA ASP A 18 8.12 4.69 22.19
C ASP A 18 9.41 3.90 22.40
N ASP A 19 9.49 3.08 23.44
CA ASP A 19 10.68 2.28 23.73
C ASP A 19 11.05 1.35 22.56
N TYR A 20 10.07 0.67 22.00
CA TYR A 20 10.28 -0.20 20.85
C TYR A 20 10.70 0.57 19.61
N TYR A 21 10.03 1.69 19.35
CA TYR A 21 10.34 2.55 18.21
C TYR A 21 11.77 3.10 18.29
N GLN A 22 12.17 3.64 19.45
CA GLN A 22 13.52 4.20 19.64
C GLN A 22 14.62 3.16 19.51
N GLN A 23 14.42 1.96 20.04
CA GLN A 23 15.37 0.85 19.90
C GLN A 23 15.61 0.43 18.43
N ARG A 24 14.67 0.72 17.53
CA ARG A 24 14.71 0.32 16.13
C ARG A 24 14.79 1.48 15.15
N ALA A 25 15.01 2.68 15.63
CA ALA A 25 15.07 3.89 14.79
C ALA A 25 16.12 3.79 13.67
N GLY A 26 17.29 3.19 13.95
CA GLY A 26 18.31 2.95 12.94
C GLY A 26 17.86 1.99 11.85
N LEU A 27 17.22 0.88 12.23
CA LEU A 27 16.66 -0.10 11.26
C LEU A 27 15.53 0.51 10.44
N LEU A 28 14.68 1.33 11.08
CA LEU A 28 13.63 2.05 10.39
C LEU A 28 14.22 3.00 9.34
N GLN A 29 15.25 3.75 9.68
CA GLN A 29 15.91 4.67 8.75
C GLN A 29 16.49 3.93 7.53
N GLU A 30 17.19 2.81 7.75
CA GLU A 30 17.71 1.98 6.66
C GLU A 30 16.59 1.46 5.74
N GLU A 31 15.46 1.05 6.31
CA GLU A 31 14.32 0.57 5.53
C GLU A 31 13.63 1.70 4.76
N LEU A 32 13.55 2.91 5.32
CA LEU A 32 13.04 4.08 4.60
C LEU A 32 13.92 4.41 3.38
N GLU A 33 15.24 4.37 3.55
CA GLU A 33 16.18 4.57 2.44
C GLU A 33 16.04 3.50 1.36
N SER A 34 15.76 2.25 1.74
CA SER A 34 15.54 1.15 0.80
C SER A 34 14.31 1.33 -0.09
N THR A 35 13.37 2.21 0.29
CA THR A 35 12.16 2.51 -0.47
C THR A 35 12.29 3.73 -1.39
N ALA A 36 13.49 4.28 -1.58
CA ALA A 36 13.70 5.42 -2.48
C ALA A 36 13.27 5.14 -3.93
N PHE A 37 13.36 3.87 -4.38
CA PHE A 37 12.91 3.46 -5.71
C PHE A 37 11.42 3.79 -5.98
N VAL A 38 10.62 3.93 -4.96
CA VAL A 38 9.17 4.22 -5.08
C VAL A 38 8.94 5.56 -5.79
N ASP A 39 9.84 6.53 -5.60
CA ASP A 39 9.73 7.86 -6.22
C ASP A 39 9.99 7.83 -7.74
N GLU A 40 10.63 6.76 -8.23
CA GLU A 40 10.88 6.54 -9.65
C GLU A 40 9.68 5.88 -10.36
N LEU A 41 8.75 5.29 -9.60
CA LEU A 41 7.61 4.56 -10.16
C LEU A 41 6.49 5.47 -10.64
N GLY A 42 6.38 6.69 -10.12
CA GLY A 42 5.32 7.63 -10.47
C GLY A 42 5.18 8.79 -9.49
N ALA A 43 4.09 9.53 -9.59
CA ALA A 43 3.77 10.55 -8.60
C ALA A 43 3.28 9.90 -7.30
N VAL A 44 3.88 10.27 -6.18
CA VAL A 44 3.60 9.65 -4.88
C VAL A 44 3.27 10.69 -3.82
N ILE A 45 2.25 10.39 -3.00
CA ILE A 45 2.02 11.09 -1.73
C ILE A 45 2.60 10.21 -0.63
N ARG A 46 3.57 10.73 0.12
CA ARG A 46 4.16 10.03 1.27
C ARG A 46 3.60 10.54 2.58
N SER A 47 3.39 9.62 3.52
CA SER A 47 3.15 9.99 4.91
C SER A 47 4.47 10.25 5.64
N GLU A 48 4.40 10.95 6.76
CA GLU A 48 5.35 10.75 7.86
C GLU A 48 5.17 9.33 8.41
N VAL A 49 6.02 8.92 9.35
CA VAL A 49 5.88 7.61 10.01
C VAL A 49 4.62 7.61 10.89
N ILE A 50 3.64 6.82 10.50
CA ILE A 50 2.34 6.73 11.16
C ILE A 50 2.45 5.77 12.35
N ARG A 51 2.08 6.25 13.54
CA ARG A 51 2.16 5.51 14.80
C ARG A 51 0.85 5.51 15.60
N THR A 52 -0.17 6.17 15.09
CA THR A 52 -1.48 6.25 15.76
C THR A 52 -2.63 5.97 14.77
N PRO A 53 -3.74 5.36 15.23
CA PRO A 53 -4.91 5.11 14.37
C PRO A 53 -5.49 6.40 13.77
N GLN A 54 -5.47 7.50 14.51
CA GLN A 54 -5.96 8.79 14.02
C GLN A 54 -5.12 9.30 12.84
N ALA A 55 -3.79 9.27 12.94
CA ALA A 55 -2.91 9.66 11.84
C ALA A 55 -3.07 8.75 10.62
N ALA A 56 -3.32 7.44 10.84
CA ALA A 56 -3.61 6.48 9.78
C ALA A 56 -4.91 6.83 9.05
N ASP A 57 -5.96 7.11 9.79
CA ASP A 57 -7.26 7.49 9.25
C ASP A 57 -7.19 8.83 8.48
N ASP A 58 -6.50 9.83 9.02
CA ASP A 58 -6.31 11.13 8.37
C ASP A 58 -5.54 11.01 7.05
N PHE A 59 -4.44 10.26 7.04
CA PHE A 59 -3.67 10.02 5.82
C PHE A 59 -4.46 9.19 4.79
N GLY A 60 -5.20 8.17 5.22
CA GLY A 60 -6.07 7.38 4.34
C GLY A 60 -7.09 8.25 3.62
N ARG A 61 -7.78 9.14 4.35
CA ARG A 61 -8.71 10.12 3.76
C ARG A 61 -8.01 11.09 2.82
N GLN A 62 -6.86 11.62 3.20
CA GLN A 62 -6.07 12.51 2.35
C GLN A 62 -5.70 11.83 1.02
N ALA A 63 -5.25 10.60 1.05
CA ALA A 63 -4.91 9.82 -0.13
C ALA A 63 -6.14 9.58 -1.03
N ALA A 64 -7.29 9.25 -0.45
CA ALA A 64 -8.54 9.08 -1.19
C ALA A 64 -8.98 10.39 -1.87
N GLN A 65 -8.97 11.51 -1.15
CA GLN A 65 -9.36 12.82 -1.65
C GLN A 65 -8.42 13.36 -2.73
N SER A 66 -7.14 13.04 -2.65
CA SER A 66 -6.15 13.43 -3.67
C SER A 66 -6.33 12.71 -5.00
N GLY A 67 -7.12 11.64 -5.02
CA GLY A 67 -7.35 10.81 -6.20
C GLY A 67 -6.27 9.74 -6.43
N ALA A 68 -5.44 9.42 -5.42
CA ALA A 68 -4.50 8.30 -5.51
C ALA A 68 -5.20 7.01 -5.98
N GLN A 69 -4.53 6.24 -6.82
CA GLN A 69 -5.11 5.08 -7.48
C GLN A 69 -4.88 3.79 -6.70
N ALA A 70 -3.87 3.79 -5.86
CA ALA A 70 -3.49 2.70 -4.98
C ALA A 70 -2.82 3.25 -3.73
N MET A 71 -2.73 2.42 -2.69
CA MET A 71 -1.95 2.69 -1.49
C MET A 71 -0.96 1.56 -1.25
N ILE A 72 0.29 1.90 -1.01
CA ILE A 72 1.30 1.00 -0.47
C ILE A 72 1.41 1.29 1.02
N ILE A 73 1.20 0.28 1.85
CA ILE A 73 1.42 0.36 3.30
C ILE A 73 2.74 -0.35 3.60
N HIS A 74 3.76 0.44 3.88
CA HIS A 74 5.09 -0.02 4.22
C HIS A 74 5.20 -0.31 5.71
N ILE A 75 5.60 -1.54 6.04
CA ILE A 75 5.73 -2.06 7.39
C ILE A 75 7.20 -2.45 7.61
N PRO A 76 8.11 -1.46 7.82
CA PRO A 76 9.55 -1.69 7.89
C PRO A 76 9.99 -2.44 9.13
N ILE A 77 9.31 -2.19 10.24
CA ILE A 77 9.46 -2.84 11.55
C ILE A 77 8.09 -3.31 12.01
N TRP A 78 8.02 -4.04 13.11
CA TRP A 78 6.72 -4.41 13.67
C TRP A 78 5.84 -3.16 13.90
N ALA A 79 4.58 -3.27 13.54
CA ALA A 79 3.56 -2.22 13.75
C ALA A 79 2.22 -2.87 14.11
N ASP A 80 1.39 -2.15 14.85
CA ASP A 80 0.04 -2.59 15.20
C ASP A 80 -0.80 -2.78 13.93
N PRO A 81 -1.45 -3.95 13.73
CA PRO A 81 -2.30 -4.21 12.57
C PRO A 81 -3.42 -3.18 12.38
N GLU A 82 -3.89 -2.56 13.46
CA GLU A 82 -4.92 -1.53 13.47
C GLU A 82 -4.54 -0.32 12.58
N LEU A 83 -3.26 0.05 12.53
CA LEU A 83 -2.80 1.16 11.68
C LEU A 83 -3.04 0.88 10.20
N SER A 84 -2.70 -0.34 9.76
CA SER A 84 -2.93 -0.77 8.38
C SER A 84 -4.42 -0.90 8.06
N LEU A 85 -5.23 -1.34 9.02
CA LEU A 85 -6.67 -1.44 8.88
C LEU A 85 -7.30 -0.05 8.72
N SER A 86 -6.95 0.91 9.58
CA SER A 86 -7.44 2.29 9.52
C SER A 86 -7.08 2.96 8.19
N LEU A 87 -5.82 2.80 7.73
CA LEU A 87 -5.37 3.28 6.43
C LEU A 87 -6.21 2.72 5.28
N ALA A 88 -6.38 1.40 5.25
CA ALA A 88 -7.09 0.72 4.17
C ALA A 88 -8.58 1.07 4.12
N GLN A 89 -9.23 1.15 5.27
CA GLN A 89 -10.65 1.52 5.39
C GLN A 89 -10.89 2.96 4.94
N SER A 90 -10.06 3.89 5.39
CA SER A 90 -10.22 5.32 5.07
C SER A 90 -9.83 5.65 3.63
N PHE A 91 -8.91 4.88 3.05
CA PHE A 91 -8.54 5.01 1.63
C PHE A 91 -9.60 4.41 0.70
N GLY A 92 -10.11 3.22 0.99
CA GLY A 92 -11.17 2.56 0.23
C GLY A 92 -10.78 2.08 -1.18
N GLY A 93 -9.49 2.08 -1.51
CA GLY A 93 -8.94 1.67 -2.81
C GLY A 93 -8.05 0.42 -2.71
N PRO A 94 -7.37 0.05 -3.82
CA PRO A 94 -6.42 -1.06 -3.84
C PRO A 94 -5.25 -0.84 -2.88
N VAL A 95 -4.93 -1.87 -2.07
CA VAL A 95 -3.88 -1.83 -1.04
C VAL A 95 -2.83 -2.90 -1.28
N LEU A 96 -1.55 -2.52 -1.16
CA LEU A 96 -0.41 -3.41 -1.11
C LEU A 96 0.30 -3.27 0.24
N LEU A 97 0.47 -4.37 0.96
CA LEU A 97 1.32 -4.42 2.14
C LEU A 97 2.75 -4.74 1.71
N LEU A 98 3.69 -3.87 2.08
CA LEU A 98 5.10 -3.96 1.75
C LEU A 98 5.90 -4.21 3.03
N GLY A 99 6.49 -5.40 3.12
CA GLY A 99 7.36 -5.81 4.22
C GLY A 99 8.74 -6.24 3.75
N ASN A 100 9.69 -6.32 4.68
CA ASN A 100 11.01 -6.92 4.45
C ASN A 100 11.13 -8.28 5.14
N THR A 101 12.17 -9.03 4.79
CA THR A 101 12.45 -10.37 5.35
C THR A 101 13.58 -10.36 6.39
N ARG A 102 14.01 -9.20 6.86
CA ARG A 102 15.08 -9.08 7.87
C ARG A 102 14.56 -9.56 9.22
N GLY A 103 15.18 -10.59 9.78
CA GLY A 103 14.75 -11.18 11.04
C GLY A 103 14.78 -10.23 12.25
N THR A 104 15.57 -9.16 12.18
CA THR A 104 15.71 -8.16 13.26
C THR A 104 14.61 -7.12 13.31
N THR A 105 13.83 -6.97 12.23
CA THR A 105 12.81 -5.92 12.10
C THR A 105 11.42 -6.35 12.56
N SER A 106 11.15 -7.66 12.60
CA SER A 106 9.81 -8.21 12.81
C SER A 106 8.76 -7.73 11.78
N SER A 107 9.22 -7.20 10.64
CA SER A 107 8.38 -6.72 9.55
C SER A 107 7.45 -7.81 9.01
N VAL A 108 7.96 -9.04 8.83
CA VAL A 108 7.14 -10.18 8.38
C VAL A 108 5.94 -10.40 9.29
N VAL A 109 6.17 -10.39 10.62
CA VAL A 109 5.10 -10.61 11.61
C VAL A 109 4.07 -9.48 11.55
N GLY A 110 4.52 -8.22 11.51
CA GLY A 110 3.66 -7.06 11.36
C GLY A 110 2.83 -7.11 10.06
N THR A 111 3.46 -7.44 8.94
CA THR A 111 2.79 -7.53 7.63
C THR A 111 1.77 -8.66 7.58
N LEU A 112 2.08 -9.84 8.16
CA LEU A 112 1.13 -10.94 8.24
C LEU A 112 -0.03 -10.61 9.17
N GLY A 113 0.24 -9.97 10.31
CA GLY A 113 -0.80 -9.51 11.23
C GLY A 113 -1.73 -8.47 10.58
N ALA A 114 -1.17 -7.48 9.90
CA ALA A 114 -1.94 -6.50 9.13
C ALA A 114 -2.81 -7.16 8.07
N GLY A 115 -2.23 -8.07 7.29
CA GLY A 115 -2.97 -8.83 6.28
C GLY A 115 -4.09 -9.66 6.87
N GLY A 116 -3.86 -10.34 8.00
CA GLY A 116 -4.91 -11.10 8.70
C GLY A 116 -6.05 -10.21 9.18
N GLY A 117 -5.75 -9.00 9.68
CA GLY A 117 -6.77 -8.01 10.05
C GLY A 117 -7.60 -7.54 8.86
N LEU A 118 -6.96 -7.26 7.72
CA LEU A 118 -7.65 -6.89 6.48
C LEU A 118 -8.53 -8.02 5.95
N ASP A 119 -8.04 -9.27 5.98
CA ASP A 119 -8.81 -10.46 5.58
C ASP A 119 -10.08 -10.61 6.42
N GLN A 120 -9.97 -10.44 7.76
CA GLN A 120 -11.12 -10.53 8.66
C GLN A 120 -12.18 -9.44 8.40
N CYS A 121 -11.75 -8.28 7.91
CA CYS A 121 -12.64 -7.18 7.54
C CYS A 121 -13.12 -7.26 6.07
N GLY A 122 -12.75 -8.30 5.33
CA GLY A 122 -13.13 -8.47 3.92
C GLY A 122 -12.46 -7.46 2.98
N ILE A 123 -11.35 -6.85 3.40
CA ILE A 123 -10.60 -5.87 2.60
C ILE A 123 -9.57 -6.60 1.74
N SER A 124 -9.83 -6.60 0.42
CA SER A 124 -8.92 -7.19 -0.55
C SER A 124 -7.59 -6.43 -0.60
N HIS A 125 -6.49 -7.15 -0.51
CA HIS A 125 -5.15 -6.59 -0.53
C HIS A 125 -4.13 -7.54 -1.15
N SER A 126 -2.96 -7.04 -1.50
CA SER A 126 -1.80 -7.82 -1.91
C SER A 126 -0.68 -7.68 -0.87
N ARG A 127 0.24 -8.63 -0.86
CA ARG A 127 1.41 -8.61 0.05
C ARG A 127 2.68 -8.86 -0.76
N VAL A 128 3.73 -8.13 -0.45
CA VAL A 128 5.05 -8.38 -1.00
C VAL A 128 6.10 -8.27 0.09
N PHE A 129 7.06 -9.18 0.06
CA PHE A 129 8.17 -9.25 0.99
C PHE A 129 9.50 -9.24 0.24
N GLY A 130 10.56 -8.93 0.95
CA GLY A 130 11.92 -9.02 0.44
C GLY A 130 12.55 -7.65 0.21
N SER A 131 13.42 -7.58 -0.79
CA SER A 131 14.16 -6.38 -1.18
C SER A 131 14.67 -6.52 -2.61
N GLY A 132 15.16 -5.42 -3.20
CA GLY A 132 15.78 -5.41 -4.52
C GLY A 132 14.78 -5.52 -5.67
N GLU A 133 15.30 -5.86 -6.86
CA GLU A 133 14.57 -5.76 -8.13
C GLU A 133 13.27 -6.56 -8.19
N ALA A 134 13.25 -7.79 -7.64
CA ALA A 134 12.05 -8.63 -7.66
C ALA A 134 10.88 -8.01 -6.86
N GLN A 135 11.20 -7.37 -5.73
CA GLN A 135 10.21 -6.63 -4.95
C GLN A 135 9.72 -5.40 -5.71
N GLN A 136 10.63 -4.63 -6.31
CA GLN A 136 10.32 -3.43 -7.09
C GLN A 136 9.40 -3.75 -8.28
N GLU A 137 9.71 -4.82 -9.01
CA GLU A 137 8.87 -5.30 -10.12
C GLU A 137 7.47 -5.68 -9.66
N THR A 138 7.34 -6.38 -8.52
CA THR A 138 6.04 -6.75 -7.95
C THR A 138 5.23 -5.52 -7.55
N VAL A 139 5.88 -4.52 -6.95
CA VAL A 139 5.23 -3.23 -6.61
C VAL A 139 4.74 -2.52 -7.87
N LEU A 140 5.57 -2.45 -8.90
CA LEU A 140 5.22 -1.81 -10.18
C LEU A 140 4.03 -2.52 -10.86
N GLN A 141 4.03 -3.85 -10.87
CA GLN A 141 2.92 -4.66 -11.43
C GLN A 141 1.61 -4.39 -10.68
N PHE A 142 1.65 -4.33 -9.35
CA PHE A 142 0.48 -3.98 -8.55
C PHE A 142 -0.04 -2.57 -8.88
N LEU A 143 0.83 -1.57 -8.97
CA LEU A 143 0.43 -0.20 -9.29
C LEU A 143 -0.19 -0.10 -10.70
N ARG A 144 0.38 -0.79 -11.69
CA ARG A 144 -0.16 -0.87 -13.05
C ARG A 144 -1.54 -1.53 -13.07
N ALA A 145 -1.73 -2.62 -12.30
CA ALA A 145 -3.02 -3.31 -12.20
C ALA A 145 -4.09 -2.43 -11.53
N ALA A 146 -3.72 -1.71 -10.46
CA ALA A 146 -4.62 -0.77 -9.79
C ALA A 146 -5.04 0.38 -10.71
N TYR A 147 -4.08 0.95 -11.46
CA TYR A 147 -4.35 1.96 -12.46
C TYR A 147 -5.32 1.46 -13.54
N ALA A 148 -5.04 0.29 -14.13
CA ALA A 148 -5.89 -0.31 -15.15
C ALA A 148 -7.31 -0.56 -14.64
N LYS A 149 -7.46 -1.08 -13.41
CA LYS A 149 -8.75 -1.28 -12.76
C LYS A 149 -9.53 0.03 -12.64
N LYS A 150 -8.89 1.11 -12.20
CA LYS A 150 -9.52 2.43 -12.06
C LYS A 150 -9.92 3.00 -13.44
N ALA A 151 -9.06 2.89 -14.43
CA ALA A 151 -9.34 3.34 -15.80
C ALA A 151 -10.53 2.57 -16.41
N LEU A 152 -10.60 1.25 -16.23
CA LEU A 152 -11.70 0.42 -16.72
C LEU A 152 -13.01 0.73 -16.00
N ALA A 153 -12.98 0.96 -14.69
CA ALA A 153 -14.17 1.30 -13.91
C ALA A 153 -14.83 2.61 -14.37
N GLY A 154 -14.04 3.54 -14.91
CA GLY A 154 -14.54 4.79 -15.51
C GLY A 154 -14.94 4.69 -16.98
N SER A 155 -14.81 3.51 -17.60
CA SER A 155 -15.05 3.30 -19.01
C SER A 155 -16.49 2.89 -19.30
N THR A 156 -17.02 3.33 -20.44
CA THR A 156 -18.30 2.86 -20.96
C THR A 156 -18.06 1.94 -22.15
N MET A 157 -18.58 0.72 -22.07
CA MET A 157 -18.57 -0.21 -23.21
C MET A 157 -19.90 -0.13 -23.93
N LEU A 158 -19.88 0.23 -25.21
CA LEU A 158 -21.05 0.21 -26.08
C LEU A 158 -21.08 -1.08 -26.89
N ARG A 159 -22.19 -1.79 -26.85
CA ARG A 159 -22.43 -2.98 -27.67
C ARG A 159 -23.48 -2.66 -28.73
N PHE A 160 -23.13 -2.81 -29.98
CA PHE A 160 -24.05 -2.69 -31.10
C PHE A 160 -24.44 -4.09 -31.60
N GLY A 161 -25.74 -4.29 -31.86
CA GLY A 161 -26.29 -5.55 -32.33
C GLY A 161 -27.04 -6.33 -31.27
N GLU A 162 -27.77 -7.33 -31.70
CA GLU A 162 -28.56 -8.18 -30.82
C GLU A 162 -27.70 -9.11 -29.99
N ARG A 163 -28.18 -9.42 -28.78
CA ARG A 163 -27.59 -10.47 -27.96
C ARG A 163 -27.87 -11.81 -28.58
N SER A 164 -26.87 -12.58 -28.96
CA SER A 164 -27.05 -13.96 -29.41
C SER A 164 -27.74 -14.75 -28.30
N LEU A 165 -28.96 -15.22 -28.60
CA LEU A 165 -29.72 -16.12 -27.73
C LEU A 165 -29.29 -17.54 -28.10
N GLY A 166 -28.33 -18.09 -27.47
CA GLY A 166 -27.94 -19.47 -27.73
C GLY A 166 -26.50 -19.84 -27.41
N ILE A 167 -25.83 -19.03 -26.65
CA ILE A 167 -24.52 -19.36 -26.06
C ILE A 167 -24.63 -19.27 -24.55
#